data_138b8a061288e6556601e1378160c650
#
_entry.id   138b8a061288e6556601e1378160c650
#
_cell.length_a   1.000
_cell.length_b   1.000
_cell.length_c   1.000
_cell.angle_alpha   90.00
_cell.angle_beta   90.00
_cell.angle_gamma   90.00
#
_symmetry.space_group_name_H-M   'P 1'
#
loop_
_entity.id
_entity.type
_entity.pdbx_description
1 polymer ?
#
loop_
_entity_poly.entity_id
_entity_poly.type
_entity_poly.pdbx_seq_one_letter_code
_entity_poly.pdbx_strand_id
1 'polypeptide(L)'
;KRQWTGVTVAECLAQRLRPVTPPVVLDFVWFTNGRKDPDNVRVASKMIIDGLVKAEILPQDTQKIIKGFTDSFHIDKDDPRVEVTIRPIKEDD
;
A
#
# COMPACT_ATOMS: atom_id res chain seq x y z
N LYS A 1 9.58 -15.53 6.17
CA LYS A 1 8.76 -14.96 5.09
C LYS A 1 7.77 -13.98 5.67
N ARG A 2 7.80 -12.76 5.20
CA ARG A 2 6.94 -11.70 5.71
C ARG A 2 5.50 -11.86 5.27
N GLN A 3 4.58 -11.71 6.20
CA GLN A 3 3.15 -11.59 5.89
C GLN A 3 2.79 -10.12 5.81
N TRP A 4 2.78 -9.58 4.61
CA TRP A 4 2.50 -8.17 4.41
C TRP A 4 1.11 -7.76 4.88
N THR A 5 0.10 -8.63 4.77
CA THR A 5 -1.24 -8.33 5.25
C THR A 5 -1.24 -8.04 6.75
N GLY A 6 -0.64 -8.94 7.54
CA GLY A 6 -0.56 -8.74 8.99
C GLY A 6 0.29 -7.54 9.39
N VAL A 7 1.43 -7.34 8.72
CA VAL A 7 2.29 -6.19 8.95
C VAL A 7 1.53 -4.89 8.66
N THR A 8 0.76 -4.87 7.58
CA THR A 8 -0.03 -3.69 7.20
C THR A 8 -1.08 -3.37 8.27
N VAL A 9 -1.82 -4.37 8.74
CA VAL A 9 -2.81 -4.17 9.80
C VAL A 9 -2.15 -3.61 11.06
N ALA A 10 -1.04 -4.22 11.49
CA ALA A 10 -0.31 -3.76 12.67
C ALA A 10 0.17 -2.32 12.53
N GLU A 11 0.69 -1.96 11.36
CA GLU A 11 1.18 -0.61 11.10
C GLU A 11 0.04 0.41 11.10
N CYS A 12 -1.12 0.07 10.53
CA CYS A 12 -2.29 0.93 10.57
C CYS A 12 -2.73 1.21 12.00
N LEU A 13 -2.72 0.18 12.86
CA LEU A 13 -3.04 0.35 14.27
C LEU A 13 -1.99 1.19 15.00
N ALA A 14 -0.72 0.94 14.73
CA ALA A 14 0.39 1.67 15.38
C ALA A 14 0.35 3.16 15.04
N GLN A 15 0.02 3.51 13.80
CA GLN A 15 -0.07 4.90 13.35
C GLN A 15 -1.42 5.52 13.61
N ARG A 16 -2.38 4.76 14.11
CA ARG A 16 -3.75 5.22 14.38
C ARG A 16 -4.39 5.85 13.14
N LEU A 17 -4.21 5.20 12.01
CA LEU A 17 -4.78 5.68 10.75
C LEU A 17 -6.30 5.62 10.80
N ARG A 18 -6.93 6.58 10.14
CA ARG A 18 -8.38 6.66 10.01
C ARG A 18 -8.81 6.19 8.64
N PRO A 19 -10.06 5.71 8.51
CA PRO A 19 -10.60 5.37 7.20
C PRO A 19 -10.51 6.57 6.24
N VAL A 20 -10.16 6.29 5.00
CA VAL A 20 -10.06 7.33 3.97
C VAL A 20 -11.35 7.45 3.20
N THR A 21 -11.58 8.62 2.61
CA THR A 21 -12.76 8.87 1.77
C THR A 21 -12.41 8.51 0.32
N PRO A 22 -13.02 7.45 -0.26
CA PRO A 22 -12.78 7.10 -1.66
C PRO A 22 -13.34 8.18 -2.61
N PRO A 23 -12.89 8.23 -3.86
CA PRO A 23 -11.88 7.34 -4.45
C PRO A 23 -10.46 7.77 -4.11
N VAL A 24 -9.52 6.84 -4.21
CA VAL A 24 -8.11 7.08 -3.88
C VAL A 24 -7.19 6.51 -4.94
N VAL A 25 -5.96 7.02 -4.94
CA VAL A 25 -4.83 6.42 -5.66
C VAL A 25 -3.81 5.98 -4.61
N LEU A 26 -3.22 4.81 -4.79
CA LEU A 26 -2.19 4.29 -3.89
C LEU A 26 -0.83 4.48 -4.54
N ASP A 27 0.03 5.22 -3.85
CA ASP A 27 1.40 5.45 -4.30
C ASP A 27 2.34 4.59 -3.44
N PHE A 28 3.02 3.64 -4.07
CA PHE A 28 3.97 2.76 -3.39
C PHE A 28 5.38 3.22 -3.71
N VAL A 29 6.17 3.42 -2.68
CA VAL A 29 7.61 3.69 -2.82
C VAL A 29 8.34 2.51 -2.19
N TRP A 30 9.03 1.73 -3.01
CA TRP A 30 9.68 0.50 -2.61
C TRP A 30 11.17 0.76 -2.39
N PHE A 31 11.62 0.58 -1.16
CA PHE A 31 13.03 0.67 -0.81
C PHE A 31 13.54 -0.75 -0.60
N THR A 32 14.44 -1.18 -1.45
CA THR A 32 14.92 -2.56 -1.47
C THR A 32 16.43 -2.60 -1.30
N ASN A 33 16.97 -3.80 -1.10
CA ASN A 33 18.42 -3.99 -1.08
C ASN A 33 19.03 -4.12 -2.50
N GLY A 34 18.19 -3.93 -3.53
CA GLY A 34 18.63 -4.03 -4.93
C GLY A 34 18.53 -5.42 -5.54
N ARG A 35 18.04 -6.39 -4.78
CA ARG A 35 17.99 -7.79 -5.22
C ARG A 35 16.59 -8.29 -5.54
N LYS A 36 15.54 -7.53 -5.20
CA LYS A 36 14.18 -7.99 -5.42
C LYS A 36 13.70 -7.69 -6.82
N ASP A 37 13.05 -8.68 -7.35
CA ASP A 37 12.39 -8.69 -8.63
C ASP A 37 11.09 -7.87 -8.54
N PRO A 38 10.75 -7.03 -9.53
CA PRO A 38 9.48 -6.28 -9.52
C PRO A 38 8.23 -7.16 -9.42
N ASP A 39 8.26 -8.38 -9.93
CA ASP A 39 7.12 -9.29 -9.83
C ASP A 39 6.78 -9.66 -8.38
N ASN A 40 7.81 -9.83 -7.55
CA ASN A 40 7.62 -10.11 -6.12
C ASN A 40 6.99 -8.92 -5.40
N VAL A 41 7.30 -7.72 -5.85
CA VAL A 41 6.73 -6.48 -5.33
C VAL A 41 5.22 -6.43 -5.58
N ARG A 42 4.76 -6.85 -6.76
CA ARG A 42 3.34 -6.87 -7.09
C ARG A 42 2.54 -7.79 -6.17
N VAL A 43 3.09 -8.95 -5.82
CA VAL A 43 2.46 -9.85 -4.87
C VAL A 43 2.35 -9.18 -3.50
N ALA A 44 3.42 -8.51 -3.06
CA ALA A 44 3.41 -7.80 -1.79
C ALA A 44 2.38 -6.67 -1.78
N SER A 45 2.23 -5.93 -2.88
CA SER A 45 1.26 -4.84 -2.95
C SER A 45 -0.18 -5.34 -2.78
N LYS A 46 -0.51 -6.50 -3.35
CA LYS A 46 -1.82 -7.12 -3.15
C LYS A 46 -2.08 -7.42 -1.68
N MET A 47 -1.09 -7.97 -0.99
CA MET A 47 -1.21 -8.29 0.44
C MET A 47 -1.34 -7.03 1.31
N ILE A 48 -0.67 -5.95 0.93
CA ILE A 48 -0.78 -4.66 1.62
C ILE A 48 -2.20 -4.10 1.46
N ILE A 49 -2.76 -4.16 0.26
CA ILE A 49 -4.13 -3.69 0.01
C ILE A 49 -5.12 -4.52 0.83
N ASP A 50 -4.95 -5.84 0.88
CA ASP A 50 -5.79 -6.71 1.71
C ASP A 50 -5.70 -6.29 3.18
N GLY A 51 -4.52 -5.90 3.65
CA GLY A 51 -4.33 -5.41 5.01
C GLY A 51 -5.04 -4.09 5.26
N LEU A 52 -5.01 -3.17 4.30
CA LEU A 52 -5.72 -1.88 4.41
C LEU A 52 -7.23 -2.09 4.50
N VAL A 53 -7.77 -3.07 3.76
CA VAL A 53 -9.19 -3.41 3.85
C VAL A 53 -9.50 -4.05 5.20
N LYS A 54 -8.67 -4.98 5.66
CA LYS A 54 -8.85 -5.61 6.98
C LYS A 54 -8.78 -4.61 8.12
N ALA A 55 -7.92 -3.62 8.02
CA ALA A 55 -7.81 -2.56 9.03
C ALA A 55 -8.90 -1.49 8.89
N GLU A 56 -9.81 -1.66 7.94
CA GLU A 56 -10.92 -0.75 7.69
C GLU A 56 -10.46 0.66 7.27
N ILE A 57 -9.25 0.78 6.73
CA ILE A 57 -8.76 2.04 6.15
C ILE A 57 -9.41 2.24 4.77
N LEU A 58 -9.56 1.15 4.01
CA LEU A 58 -10.29 1.12 2.74
C LEU A 58 -11.53 0.25 2.90
N PRO A 59 -12.70 0.68 2.38
CA PRO A 59 -13.89 -0.17 2.49
C PRO A 59 -13.82 -1.43 1.64
N GLN A 60 -13.18 -1.36 0.47
CA GLN A 60 -13.01 -2.50 -0.45
C GLN A 60 -11.84 -2.19 -1.38
N ASP A 61 -11.41 -3.20 -2.15
CA ASP A 61 -10.32 -3.06 -3.11
C ASP A 61 -10.81 -2.98 -4.57
N THR A 62 -12.00 -2.45 -4.79
CA THR A 62 -12.59 -2.36 -6.12
C THR A 62 -12.16 -1.10 -6.86
N GLN A 63 -12.38 -1.07 -8.17
CA GLN A 63 -12.07 0.09 -9.02
C GLN A 63 -12.86 1.34 -8.63
N LYS A 64 -13.96 1.20 -7.94
CA LYS A 64 -14.72 2.35 -7.44
C LYS A 64 -14.01 3.04 -6.28
N ILE A 65 -13.19 2.30 -5.56
CA ILE A 65 -12.47 2.76 -4.36
C ILE A 65 -11.04 3.15 -4.73
N ILE A 66 -10.35 2.27 -5.46
CA ILE A 66 -8.96 2.46 -5.86
C ILE A 66 -8.92 2.72 -7.36
N LYS A 67 -8.61 3.94 -7.74
CA LYS A 67 -8.61 4.36 -9.14
C LYS A 67 -7.29 4.12 -9.85
N GLY A 68 -6.22 3.93 -9.11
CA GLY A 68 -4.94 3.66 -9.73
C GLY A 68 -3.84 3.43 -8.71
N PHE A 69 -2.68 3.06 -9.24
CA PHE A 69 -1.49 2.77 -8.46
C PHE A 69 -0.30 3.43 -9.11
N THR A 70 0.66 3.87 -8.29
CA THR A 70 1.98 4.21 -8.78
C THR A 70 3.00 3.40 -8.00
N ASP A 71 4.08 3.04 -8.66
CA ASP A 71 5.20 2.33 -8.05
C ASP A 71 6.49 3.03 -8.41
N SER A 72 7.34 3.24 -7.44
CA SER A 72 8.70 3.69 -7.66
C SER A 72 9.65 2.84 -6.84
N PHE A 73 10.88 2.69 -7.33
CA PHE A 73 11.86 1.76 -6.77
C PHE A 73 13.13 2.51 -6.42
N HIS A 74 13.61 2.29 -5.20
CA HIS A 74 14.84 2.88 -4.70
C HIS A 74 15.63 1.80 -3.97
N ILE A 75 16.94 2.01 -3.87
CA ILE A 75 17.80 1.09 -3.13
C ILE A 75 18.13 1.74 -1.79
N ASP A 76 17.81 1.03 -0.71
CA ASP A 76 18.20 1.41 0.64
C ASP A 76 18.57 0.12 1.38
N LYS A 77 19.85 -0.18 1.41
CA LYS A 77 20.35 -1.44 1.98
C LYS A 77 20.23 -1.49 3.50
N ASP A 78 20.18 -0.34 4.13
CA ASP A 78 20.14 -0.25 5.60
C ASP A 78 18.73 -0.42 6.15
N ASP A 79 17.73 0.00 5.39
CA ASP A 79 16.34 -0.05 5.85
C ASP A 79 15.38 -0.38 4.69
N PRO A 80 15.41 -1.62 4.20
CA PRO A 80 14.44 -2.02 3.16
C PRO A 80 13.02 -1.92 3.70
N ARG A 81 12.16 -1.24 2.94
CA ARG A 81 10.78 -0.99 3.37
C ARG A 81 9.90 -0.60 2.20
N VAL A 82 8.61 -0.52 2.43
CA VAL A 82 7.68 0.11 1.49
C VAL A 82 6.98 1.27 2.21
N GLU A 83 6.89 2.39 1.53
CA GLU A 83 6.10 3.53 1.99
C GLU A 83 4.87 3.65 1.08
N VAL A 84 3.71 3.66 1.68
CA VAL A 84 2.44 3.71 0.97
C VAL A 84 1.75 5.02 1.30
N THR A 85 1.45 5.80 0.28
CA THR A 85 0.65 7.02 0.41
C THR A 85 -0.72 6.75 -0.18
N ILE A 86 -1.76 6.99 0.60
CA ILE A 86 -3.14 6.89 0.17
C ILE A 86 -3.59 8.30 -0.18
N ARG A 87 -3.74 8.56 -1.47
CA ARG A 87 -4.00 9.90 -1.99
C ARG A 87 -5.45 10.00 -2.43
N PRO A 88 -6.31 10.76 -1.70
CA PRO A 88 -7.67 10.99 -2.14
C PRO A 88 -7.68 11.81 -3.44
N ILE A 89 -8.60 11.47 -4.32
CA ILE A 89 -8.77 12.20 -5.57
C ILE A 89 -10.23 12.63 -5.71
N LYS A 90 -10.45 13.71 -6.45
CA LYS A 90 -11.80 14.11 -6.83
C LYS A 90 -12.18 13.43 -8.12
N GLU A 91 -13.38 12.86 -8.16
CA GLU A 91 -13.97 12.45 -9.41
C GLU A 91 -14.68 13.65 -10.01
N ASP A 92 -14.33 13.96 -11.25
CA ASP A 92 -15.10 14.93 -12.03
C ASP A 92 -16.34 14.22 -12.59
N ASP A 93 -17.45 14.79 -12.33
CA ASP A 93 -18.72 14.27 -12.86
C ASP A 93 -18.87 14.56 -14.35
#